data_20aa3057c9acde6ba4b827e3ffc0180f
#
_entry.id   20aa3057c9acde6ba4b827e3ffc0180f
#
_cell.length_a   1.000
_cell.length_b   1.000
_cell.length_c   1.000
_cell.angle_alpha   90.00
_cell.angle_beta   90.00
_cell.angle_gamma   90.00
#
_symmetry.space_group_name_H-M   'P 1'
#
loop_
_entity.id
_entity.type
_entity.pdbx_description
1 polymer ?
#
loop_
_entity_poly.entity_id
_entity_poly.type
_entity_poly.pdbx_seq_one_letter_code
_entity_poly.pdbx_strand_id
1 'polypeptide(L)'
;MLQYNVRDILADPRIVITVEETLDLPSISFGKEEIPIVQPPVVQGKIRNVEGSVLEFRGAVRLTVKMPCSRCMTDVEVPLTPEFSQRFIPAEGLGTAEPDEEAEIFSEYRLDLSDFVVNEIRLGIPMKVLCREDCKGLCPKCGHNLNEGPCGCDLREEDPRWDALKSLLQNQDRHGMEQEV
;
A
#
# COMPACT_ATOMS: atom_id res chain seq x y z
N MET A 1 -5.06 -21.36 -0.40
CA MET A 1 -3.88 -21.56 -1.28
C MET A 1 -4.31 -21.32 -2.71
N LEU A 2 -3.71 -20.35 -3.39
CA LEU A 2 -4.03 -19.97 -4.77
C LEU A 2 -3.13 -20.75 -5.75
N GLN A 3 -3.33 -22.07 -5.86
CA GLN A 3 -2.54 -22.93 -6.73
C GLN A 3 -3.35 -23.39 -7.93
N TYR A 4 -2.80 -23.20 -9.14
CA TYR A 4 -3.43 -23.53 -10.40
C TYR A 4 -2.56 -24.47 -11.22
N ASN A 5 -3.19 -25.50 -11.82
CA ASN A 5 -2.52 -26.31 -12.84
C ASN A 5 -2.62 -25.57 -14.17
N VAL A 6 -1.46 -25.28 -14.74
CA VAL A 6 -1.34 -24.45 -15.97
C VAL A 6 -0.97 -25.27 -17.21
N ARG A 7 -1.01 -26.59 -17.15
CA ARG A 7 -0.66 -27.45 -18.26
C ARG A 7 -1.49 -27.19 -19.50
N ASP A 8 -2.81 -27.10 -19.33
CA ASP A 8 -3.74 -26.95 -20.44
C ASP A 8 -3.62 -25.59 -21.12
N ILE A 9 -3.42 -24.52 -20.34
CA ILE A 9 -3.24 -23.16 -20.88
C ILE A 9 -1.89 -23.00 -21.59
N LEU A 10 -0.88 -23.77 -21.22
CA LEU A 10 0.39 -23.82 -21.95
C LEU A 10 0.27 -24.60 -23.27
N ALA A 11 -0.59 -25.62 -23.31
CA ALA A 11 -0.85 -26.39 -24.50
C ALA A 11 -1.78 -25.67 -25.51
N ASP A 12 -2.78 -24.94 -25.03
CA ASP A 12 -3.70 -24.14 -25.86
C ASP A 12 -3.83 -22.71 -25.32
N PRO A 13 -3.18 -21.72 -25.94
CA PRO A 13 -3.22 -20.32 -25.52
C PRO A 13 -4.61 -19.66 -25.52
N ARG A 14 -5.62 -20.31 -26.11
CA ARG A 14 -7.01 -19.81 -26.10
C ARG A 14 -7.70 -20.04 -24.75
N ILE A 15 -7.18 -20.96 -23.96
CA ILE A 15 -7.69 -21.26 -22.64
C ILE A 15 -7.37 -20.08 -21.71
N VAL A 16 -8.35 -19.69 -20.90
CA VAL A 16 -8.22 -18.64 -19.87
C VAL A 16 -8.68 -19.24 -18.56
N ILE A 17 -7.83 -19.14 -17.53
CA ILE A 17 -8.20 -19.53 -16.18
C ILE A 17 -8.77 -18.30 -15.47
N THR A 18 -10.01 -18.37 -15.01
CA THR A 18 -10.62 -17.32 -14.16
C THR A 18 -10.32 -17.63 -12.71
N VAL A 19 -9.79 -16.64 -12.01
CA VAL A 19 -9.50 -16.69 -10.57
C VAL A 19 -10.58 -15.91 -9.85
N GLU A 20 -11.28 -16.54 -8.93
CA GLU A 20 -12.24 -15.90 -8.03
C GLU A 20 -12.21 -16.64 -6.69
N GLU A 21 -11.42 -16.13 -5.75
CA GLU A 21 -11.13 -16.80 -4.50
C GLU A 21 -11.18 -15.82 -3.32
N THR A 22 -11.69 -16.29 -2.20
CA THR A 22 -11.63 -15.56 -0.93
C THR A 22 -10.51 -16.15 -0.08
N LEU A 23 -9.61 -15.30 0.39
CA LEU A 23 -8.49 -15.73 1.22
C LEU A 23 -8.88 -15.71 2.70
N ASP A 24 -8.50 -16.74 3.43
CA ASP A 24 -8.55 -16.75 4.89
C ASP A 24 -7.26 -16.11 5.43
N LEU A 25 -7.28 -14.78 5.54
CA LEU A 25 -6.17 -13.96 6.01
C LEU A 25 -6.69 -12.96 7.04
N PRO A 26 -6.51 -13.23 8.35
CA PRO A 26 -7.05 -12.37 9.41
C PRO A 26 -6.27 -11.08 9.60
N SER A 27 -4.99 -11.07 9.26
CA SER A 27 -4.10 -9.90 9.35
C SER A 27 -3.02 -9.97 8.30
N ILE A 28 -2.34 -8.84 8.08
CA ILE A 28 -1.18 -8.75 7.21
C ILE A 28 -0.03 -8.07 7.94
N SER A 29 1.16 -8.68 7.88
CA SER A 29 2.38 -8.12 8.45
C SER A 29 2.90 -6.97 7.57
N PHE A 30 3.05 -5.79 8.17
CA PHE A 30 3.62 -4.61 7.54
C PHE A 30 4.76 -4.06 8.40
N GLY A 31 5.99 -4.40 8.04
CA GLY A 31 7.16 -4.13 8.86
C GLY A 31 7.15 -4.91 10.18
N LYS A 32 6.97 -4.20 11.31
CA LYS A 32 6.86 -4.80 12.65
C LYS A 32 5.43 -4.85 13.18
N GLU A 33 4.48 -4.34 12.41
CA GLU A 33 3.08 -4.22 12.80
C GLU A 33 2.24 -5.27 12.09
N GLU A 34 1.20 -5.73 12.77
CA GLU A 34 0.15 -6.57 12.20
C GLU A 34 -1.09 -5.72 11.96
N ILE A 35 -1.48 -5.60 10.69
CA ILE A 35 -2.65 -4.84 10.29
C ILE A 35 -3.85 -5.80 10.20
N PRO A 36 -4.88 -5.63 11.04
CA PRO A 36 -6.07 -6.46 11.00
C PRO A 36 -6.85 -6.28 9.69
N ILE A 37 -7.33 -7.37 9.14
CA ILE A 37 -8.23 -7.39 7.98
C ILE A 37 -9.66 -7.53 8.49
N VAL A 38 -10.51 -6.57 8.14
CA VAL A 38 -11.92 -6.53 8.58
C VAL A 38 -12.80 -7.32 7.61
N GLN A 39 -12.54 -7.18 6.32
CA GLN A 39 -13.21 -7.95 5.27
C GLN A 39 -12.17 -8.82 4.57
N PRO A 40 -12.42 -10.16 4.50
CA PRO A 40 -11.48 -11.08 3.87
C PRO A 40 -11.14 -10.68 2.43
N PRO A 41 -9.87 -10.83 2.01
CA PRO A 41 -9.47 -10.51 0.66
C PRO A 41 -10.19 -11.39 -0.37
N VAL A 42 -10.81 -10.75 -1.34
CA VAL A 42 -11.41 -11.41 -2.52
C VAL A 42 -10.54 -11.12 -3.73
N VAL A 43 -9.91 -12.16 -4.25
CA VAL A 43 -9.04 -12.11 -5.43
C VAL A 43 -9.89 -12.37 -6.66
N GLN A 44 -9.84 -11.47 -7.63
CA GLN A 44 -10.52 -11.63 -8.91
C GLN A 44 -9.54 -11.33 -10.04
N GLY A 45 -9.41 -12.25 -10.99
CA GLY A 45 -8.47 -12.06 -12.09
C GLY A 45 -8.56 -13.15 -13.16
N LYS A 46 -7.63 -13.07 -14.10
CA LYS A 46 -7.52 -14.03 -15.20
C LYS A 46 -6.06 -14.36 -15.45
N ILE A 47 -5.78 -15.65 -15.63
CA ILE A 47 -4.49 -16.14 -16.10
C ILE A 47 -4.62 -16.44 -17.59
N ARG A 48 -3.72 -15.90 -18.40
CA ARG A 48 -3.67 -16.08 -19.84
C ARG A 48 -2.26 -16.45 -20.29
N ASN A 49 -2.16 -17.22 -21.35
CA ASN A 49 -0.92 -17.38 -22.08
C ASN A 49 -0.80 -16.23 -23.08
N VAL A 50 0.19 -15.35 -22.91
CA VAL A 50 0.35 -14.15 -23.74
C VAL A 50 1.35 -14.33 -24.86
N GLU A 51 2.40 -15.12 -24.64
CA GLU A 51 3.43 -15.37 -25.64
C GLU A 51 4.19 -16.69 -25.34
N GLY A 52 4.13 -17.64 -26.28
CA GLY A 52 4.82 -18.92 -26.11
C GLY A 52 4.40 -19.64 -24.84
N SER A 53 5.24 -19.60 -23.81
CA SER A 53 4.97 -20.19 -22.49
C SER A 53 4.87 -19.14 -21.38
N VAL A 54 4.76 -17.86 -21.72
CA VAL A 54 4.61 -16.76 -20.74
C VAL A 54 3.15 -16.66 -20.30
N LEU A 55 2.91 -16.80 -19.02
CA LEU A 55 1.59 -16.61 -18.44
C LEU A 55 1.50 -15.21 -17.83
N GLU A 56 0.39 -14.54 -18.06
CA GLU A 56 0.04 -13.28 -17.40
C GLU A 56 -1.13 -13.50 -16.46
N PHE A 57 -0.95 -13.13 -15.19
CA PHE A 57 -2.04 -13.02 -14.23
C PHE A 57 -2.40 -11.56 -14.03
N ARG A 58 -3.59 -11.17 -14.44
CA ARG A 58 -4.09 -9.82 -14.30
C ARG A 58 -5.40 -9.79 -13.53
N GLY A 59 -5.48 -8.90 -12.54
CA GLY A 59 -6.67 -8.81 -11.71
C GLY A 59 -6.56 -7.75 -10.62
N ALA A 60 -7.37 -7.96 -9.57
CA ALA A 60 -7.40 -7.11 -8.39
C ALA A 60 -7.73 -7.92 -7.13
N VAL A 61 -7.36 -7.40 -5.99
CA VAL A 61 -7.79 -7.92 -4.68
C VAL A 61 -8.62 -6.85 -3.99
N ARG A 62 -9.82 -7.21 -3.53
CA ARG A 62 -10.66 -6.33 -2.70
C ARG A 62 -10.63 -6.80 -1.27
N LEU A 63 -10.31 -5.87 -0.34
CA LEU A 63 -10.30 -6.12 1.08
C LEU A 63 -10.56 -4.82 1.85
N THR A 64 -10.81 -4.93 3.14
CA THR A 64 -10.86 -3.78 4.06
C THR A 64 -9.94 -4.05 5.22
N VAL A 65 -9.02 -3.15 5.48
CA VAL A 65 -8.09 -3.22 6.62
C VAL A 65 -8.45 -2.19 7.68
N LYS A 66 -8.02 -2.43 8.91
CA LYS A 66 -8.20 -1.52 10.02
C LYS A 66 -6.86 -0.88 10.38
N MET A 67 -6.77 0.44 10.28
CA MET A 67 -5.53 1.18 10.52
C MET A 67 -5.77 2.39 11.41
N PRO A 68 -4.79 2.77 12.26
CA PRO A 68 -4.91 3.99 13.05
C PRO A 68 -4.77 5.24 12.17
N CYS A 69 -5.57 6.25 12.46
CA CYS A 69 -5.39 7.57 11.85
C CYS A 69 -4.01 8.14 12.19
N SER A 70 -3.26 8.56 11.19
CA SER A 70 -1.89 9.10 11.36
C SER A 70 -1.79 10.40 12.19
N ARG A 71 -2.94 11.02 12.52
CA ARG A 71 -2.99 12.24 13.33
C ARG A 71 -3.56 12.03 14.72
N CYS A 72 -4.65 11.30 14.87
CA CYS A 72 -5.38 11.18 16.13
C CYS A 72 -5.44 9.76 16.69
N MET A 73 -4.83 8.78 16.02
CA MET A 73 -4.77 7.37 16.41
C MET A 73 -6.13 6.66 16.52
N THR A 74 -7.22 7.30 16.10
CA THR A 74 -8.51 6.63 16.01
C THR A 74 -8.50 5.61 14.90
N ASP A 75 -9.04 4.43 15.15
CA ASP A 75 -9.15 3.36 14.17
C ASP A 75 -10.03 3.76 12.98
N VAL A 76 -9.57 3.46 11.78
CA VAL A 76 -10.24 3.72 10.51
C VAL A 76 -10.29 2.44 9.69
N GLU A 77 -11.43 2.12 9.14
CA GLU A 77 -11.57 1.07 8.14
C GLU A 77 -11.23 1.63 6.76
N VAL A 78 -10.24 1.00 6.12
CA VAL A 78 -9.69 1.45 4.84
C VAL A 78 -9.98 0.39 3.78
N PRO A 79 -10.90 0.65 2.84
CA PRO A 79 -11.10 -0.23 1.70
C PRO A 79 -9.92 -0.12 0.75
N LEU A 80 -9.39 -1.26 0.32
CA LEU A 80 -8.28 -1.37 -0.61
C LEU A 80 -8.70 -2.22 -1.81
N THR A 81 -8.23 -1.83 -2.99
CA THR A 81 -8.43 -2.59 -4.22
C THR A 81 -7.16 -2.50 -5.07
N PRO A 82 -6.04 -3.11 -4.61
CA PRO A 82 -4.84 -3.17 -5.43
C PRO A 82 -5.11 -3.94 -6.72
N GLU A 83 -4.77 -3.33 -7.85
CA GLU A 83 -4.78 -3.94 -9.17
C GLU A 83 -3.37 -4.37 -9.53
N PHE A 84 -3.25 -5.49 -10.22
CA PHE A 84 -1.96 -6.06 -10.60
C PHE A 84 -1.97 -6.67 -11.99
N SER A 85 -0.77 -6.76 -12.54
CA SER A 85 -0.46 -7.51 -13.76
C SER A 85 0.94 -8.08 -13.62
N GLN A 86 1.05 -9.41 -13.47
CA GLN A 86 2.32 -10.11 -13.28
C GLN A 86 2.51 -11.17 -14.34
N ARG A 87 3.75 -11.29 -14.83
CA ARG A 87 4.18 -12.34 -15.74
C ARG A 87 4.84 -13.48 -15.00
N PHE A 88 4.60 -14.66 -15.49
CA PHE A 88 5.18 -15.90 -14.97
C PHE A 88 5.76 -16.70 -16.13
N ILE A 89 7.00 -17.18 -15.97
CA ILE A 89 7.69 -18.00 -16.94
C ILE A 89 7.95 -19.40 -16.38
N PRO A 90 7.91 -20.44 -17.20
CA PRO A 90 8.24 -21.78 -16.75
C PRO A 90 9.74 -21.90 -16.43
N ALA A 91 10.06 -22.72 -15.44
CA ALA A 91 11.44 -23.14 -15.21
C ALA A 91 12.04 -23.80 -16.47
N GLU A 92 13.36 -23.81 -16.57
CA GLU A 92 14.08 -24.41 -17.71
C GLU A 92 13.55 -25.81 -18.06
N GLY A 93 13.34 -26.04 -19.35
CA GLY A 93 12.84 -27.32 -19.87
C GLY A 93 11.33 -27.50 -19.90
N LEU A 94 10.53 -26.56 -19.30
CA LEU A 94 9.06 -26.63 -19.31
C LEU A 94 8.41 -25.80 -20.44
N GLY A 95 9.17 -24.94 -21.12
CA GLY A 95 8.64 -24.06 -22.15
C GLY A 95 9.73 -23.37 -22.97
N THR A 96 9.30 -22.47 -23.86
CA THR A 96 10.17 -21.74 -24.79
C THR A 96 10.29 -20.24 -24.45
N ALA A 97 9.85 -19.83 -23.25
CA ALA A 97 9.94 -18.44 -22.81
C ALA A 97 11.40 -18.00 -22.67
N GLU A 98 11.70 -16.80 -23.16
CA GLU A 98 12.99 -16.16 -22.90
C GLU A 98 13.06 -15.67 -21.44
N PRO A 99 14.28 -15.56 -20.87
CA PRO A 99 14.45 -15.00 -19.53
C PRO A 99 13.89 -13.57 -19.47
N ASP A 100 13.04 -13.32 -18.48
CA ASP A 100 12.46 -12.01 -18.18
C ASP A 100 12.74 -11.69 -16.70
N GLU A 101 13.52 -10.65 -16.44
CA GLU A 101 13.93 -10.26 -15.09
C GLU A 101 12.75 -9.82 -14.19
N GLU A 102 11.64 -9.42 -14.80
CA GLU A 102 10.42 -8.99 -14.08
C GLU A 102 9.42 -10.14 -13.89
N ALA A 103 9.67 -11.31 -14.50
CA ALA A 103 8.76 -12.44 -14.40
C ALA A 103 9.13 -13.38 -13.26
N GLU A 104 8.12 -13.91 -12.60
CA GLU A 104 8.29 -14.98 -11.61
C GLU A 104 8.36 -16.35 -12.28
N ILE A 105 9.10 -17.28 -11.66
CA ILE A 105 9.32 -18.62 -12.22
C ILE A 105 8.35 -19.62 -11.58
N PHE A 106 7.66 -20.41 -12.39
CA PHE A 106 6.87 -21.54 -11.93
C PHE A 106 7.45 -22.88 -12.41
N SER A 107 7.17 -23.96 -11.69
CA SER A 107 7.67 -25.31 -11.97
C SER A 107 6.54 -26.35 -11.94
N GLU A 108 6.78 -27.52 -12.52
CA GLU A 108 5.86 -28.67 -12.48
C GLU A 108 4.42 -28.37 -12.95
N TYR A 109 4.23 -27.42 -13.87
CA TYR A 109 2.91 -26.93 -14.30
C TYR A 109 2.02 -26.42 -13.16
N ARG A 110 2.64 -26.06 -12.03
CA ARG A 110 1.95 -25.49 -10.86
C ARG A 110 2.30 -24.02 -10.71
N LEU A 111 1.30 -23.17 -10.82
CA LEU A 111 1.41 -21.74 -10.58
C LEU A 111 0.81 -21.45 -9.19
N ASP A 112 1.64 -21.02 -8.24
CA ASP A 112 1.22 -20.57 -6.92
C ASP A 112 1.20 -19.04 -6.89
N LEU A 113 0.03 -18.46 -6.71
CA LEU A 113 -0.19 -17.02 -6.65
C LEU A 113 -0.28 -16.50 -5.22
N SER A 114 -0.11 -17.36 -4.21
CA SER A 114 -0.39 -17.00 -2.81
C SER A 114 0.52 -15.88 -2.32
N ASP A 115 1.83 -16.03 -2.48
CA ASP A 115 2.82 -15.05 -2.01
C ASP A 115 2.75 -13.75 -2.82
N PHE A 116 2.56 -13.86 -4.14
CA PHE A 116 2.37 -12.73 -5.03
C PHE A 116 1.18 -11.88 -4.57
N VAL A 117 0.01 -12.47 -4.37
CA VAL A 117 -1.20 -11.74 -3.95
C VAL A 117 -1.01 -11.08 -2.58
N VAL A 118 -0.38 -11.75 -1.63
CA VAL A 118 -0.06 -11.16 -0.32
C VAL A 118 0.89 -9.96 -0.46
N ASN A 119 1.86 -10.03 -1.36
CA ASN A 119 2.76 -8.91 -1.63
C ASN A 119 2.04 -7.73 -2.28
N GLU A 120 1.12 -7.98 -3.22
CA GLU A 120 0.29 -6.93 -3.83
C GLU A 120 -0.61 -6.23 -2.80
N ILE A 121 -1.17 -6.97 -1.84
CA ILE A 121 -1.91 -6.38 -0.72
C ILE A 121 -0.99 -5.46 0.10
N ARG A 122 0.25 -5.91 0.43
CA ARG A 122 1.22 -5.09 1.18
C ARG A 122 1.58 -3.80 0.46
N LEU A 123 1.80 -3.87 -0.85
CA LEU A 123 2.10 -2.70 -1.67
C LEU A 123 0.91 -1.74 -1.77
N GLY A 124 -0.31 -2.25 -1.71
CA GLY A 124 -1.54 -1.46 -1.72
C GLY A 124 -1.85 -0.74 -0.39
N ILE A 125 -1.13 -1.03 0.71
CA ILE A 125 -1.36 -0.39 2.01
C ILE A 125 -0.87 1.07 1.96
N PRO A 126 -1.74 2.07 2.25
CA PRO A 126 -1.35 3.47 2.21
C PRO A 126 -0.43 3.81 3.38
N MET A 127 0.62 4.58 3.12
CA MET A 127 1.56 5.05 4.16
C MET A 127 0.92 6.07 5.12
N LYS A 128 -0.22 6.67 4.76
CA LYS A 128 -0.92 7.66 5.57
C LYS A 128 -2.43 7.47 5.48
N VAL A 129 -3.05 7.31 6.63
CA VAL A 129 -4.50 7.20 6.78
C VAL A 129 -5.01 8.33 7.65
N LEU A 130 -6.11 8.96 7.28
CA LEU A 130 -6.78 9.99 8.08
C LEU A 130 -8.22 9.57 8.33
N CYS A 131 -8.73 9.77 9.54
CA CYS A 131 -10.14 9.53 9.87
C CYS A 131 -11.07 10.52 9.14
N ARG A 132 -10.54 11.73 8.83
CA ARG A 132 -11.17 12.78 8.03
C ARG A 132 -10.10 13.76 7.56
N GLU A 133 -10.34 14.47 6.47
CA GLU A 133 -9.38 15.41 5.87
C GLU A 133 -8.93 16.52 6.81
N ASP A 134 -9.89 17.07 7.58
CA ASP A 134 -9.71 18.14 8.55
C ASP A 134 -9.31 17.64 9.96
N CYS A 135 -8.82 16.40 10.08
CA CYS A 135 -8.42 15.83 11.36
C CYS A 135 -7.39 16.71 12.06
N LYS A 136 -7.73 17.18 13.28
CA LYS A 136 -6.88 18.07 14.09
C LYS A 136 -5.75 17.33 14.82
N GLY A 137 -5.84 16.00 14.92
CA GLY A 137 -4.83 15.18 15.58
C GLY A 137 -4.91 15.19 17.09
N LEU A 138 -3.80 14.78 17.71
CA LEU A 138 -3.61 14.80 19.17
C LEU A 138 -2.84 16.06 19.57
N CYS A 139 -3.13 16.56 20.76
CA CYS A 139 -2.33 17.62 21.37
C CYS A 139 -0.90 17.11 21.64
N PRO A 140 0.16 17.80 21.18
CA PRO A 140 1.54 17.35 21.40
C PRO A 140 2.00 17.41 22.87
N LYS A 141 1.30 18.17 23.73
CA LYS A 141 1.63 18.28 25.16
C LYS A 141 0.91 17.23 26.02
N CYS A 142 -0.38 16.99 25.81
CA CYS A 142 -1.18 16.14 26.69
C CYS A 142 -1.80 14.92 26.02
N GLY A 143 -1.66 14.76 24.70
CA GLY A 143 -2.23 13.63 23.96
C GLY A 143 -3.76 13.68 23.77
N HIS A 144 -4.44 14.77 24.23
CA HIS A 144 -5.88 14.91 24.03
C HIS A 144 -6.26 14.97 22.55
N ASN A 145 -7.32 14.29 22.16
CA ASN A 145 -7.83 14.32 20.79
C ASN A 145 -8.48 15.67 20.47
N LEU A 146 -7.80 16.50 19.70
CA LEU A 146 -8.26 17.85 19.35
C LEU A 146 -9.51 17.87 18.47
N ASN A 147 -9.95 16.73 17.97
CA ASN A 147 -11.22 16.60 17.27
C ASN A 147 -12.42 16.61 18.23
N GLU A 148 -12.22 16.29 19.50
CA GLU A 148 -13.24 16.26 20.55
C GLU A 148 -13.38 17.62 21.23
N GLY A 149 -12.40 18.51 21.05
CA GLY A 149 -12.41 19.86 21.59
C GLY A 149 -11.01 20.36 21.96
N PRO A 150 -10.87 21.63 22.39
CA PRO A 150 -9.62 22.20 22.84
C PRO A 150 -9.22 21.63 24.21
N CYS A 151 -7.94 21.29 24.41
CA CYS A 151 -7.44 20.79 25.69
C CYS A 151 -6.97 21.87 26.67
N GLY A 152 -6.95 23.13 26.28
CA GLY A 152 -6.47 24.24 27.13
C GLY A 152 -4.96 24.35 27.30
N CYS A 153 -4.15 23.47 26.65
CA CYS A 153 -2.71 23.58 26.64
C CYS A 153 -2.25 24.78 25.81
N ASP A 154 -1.34 25.59 26.34
CA ASP A 154 -0.65 26.60 25.52
C ASP A 154 0.39 25.90 24.63
N LEU A 155 0.19 25.96 23.32
CA LEU A 155 1.07 25.38 22.32
C LEU A 155 2.12 26.37 21.81
N ARG A 156 2.13 27.61 22.29
CA ARG A 156 3.06 28.68 21.89
C ARG A 156 4.41 28.54 22.62
N GLU A 157 5.04 27.40 22.59
CA GLU A 157 6.43 27.31 22.99
C GLU A 157 7.31 27.78 21.83
N GLU A 158 8.01 28.91 22.07
CA GLU A 158 9.04 29.37 21.17
C GLU A 158 10.27 28.47 21.32
N ASP A 159 10.68 27.77 20.27
CA ASP A 159 11.92 26.99 20.26
C ASP A 159 13.09 27.99 20.16
N PRO A 160 14.00 28.07 21.19
CA PRO A 160 15.11 28.98 21.19
C PRO A 160 16.04 28.85 19.96
N ARG A 161 16.02 27.74 19.28
CA ARG A 161 16.80 27.54 18.03
C ARG A 161 16.36 28.44 16.89
N TRP A 162 15.13 28.95 16.93
CA TRP A 162 14.60 29.88 15.93
C TRP A 162 14.85 31.35 16.24
N ASP A 163 15.42 31.69 17.41
CA ASP A 163 15.65 33.08 17.82
C ASP A 163 16.65 33.79 16.90
N ALA A 164 17.65 33.08 16.40
CA ALA A 164 18.60 33.61 15.42
C ALA A 164 17.89 33.99 14.08
N LEU A 165 16.91 33.21 13.64
CA LEU A 165 16.13 33.52 12.44
C LEU A 165 15.16 34.67 12.66
N LYS A 166 14.52 34.77 13.85
CA LYS A 166 13.68 35.90 14.21
C LYS A 166 14.44 37.22 14.19
N SER A 167 15.68 37.23 14.72
CA SER A 167 16.54 38.42 14.72
C SER A 167 16.93 38.87 13.30
N LEU A 168 17.12 37.94 12.37
CA LEU A 168 17.39 38.26 10.95
C LEU A 168 16.18 38.89 10.27
N LEU A 169 14.97 38.40 10.51
CA LEU A 169 13.73 38.96 9.97
C LEU A 169 13.48 40.38 10.50
N GLN A 170 13.69 40.64 11.79
CA GLN A 170 13.53 41.95 12.40
C GLN A 170 14.55 42.96 11.88
N ASN A 171 15.76 42.54 11.49
CA ASN A 171 16.77 43.42 10.91
C ASN A 171 16.47 43.79 9.44
N GLN A 172 15.76 42.93 8.68
CA GLN A 172 15.33 43.27 7.33
C GLN A 172 14.25 44.35 7.31
N ASP A 173 13.31 44.34 8.27
CA ASP A 173 12.28 45.38 8.39
C ASP A 173 12.87 46.77 8.74
N ARG A 174 14.00 46.84 9.44
CA ARG A 174 14.69 48.09 9.78
C ARG A 174 15.44 48.68 8.61
N HIS A 175 16.00 47.92 7.68
CA HIS A 175 16.73 48.43 6.50
C HIS A 175 15.81 48.85 5.37
N GLY A 176 14.54 48.39 5.36
CA GLY A 176 13.55 48.85 4.36
C GLY A 176 13.01 50.26 4.59
N MET A 177 13.15 50.83 5.81
CA MET A 177 12.64 52.18 6.15
C MET A 177 13.65 53.32 5.95
N GLU A 178 14.94 53.03 5.65
CA GLU A 178 15.96 54.09 5.46
C GLU A 178 16.23 54.47 4.01
N GLN A 179 15.46 53.95 3.05
CA GLN A 179 15.65 54.26 1.63
C GLN A 179 14.55 55.12 1.00
N GLU A 180 13.64 55.73 1.77
CA GLU A 180 12.70 56.71 1.30
C GLU A 180 12.92 58.08 2.02
N VAL A 181 14.00 58.77 1.69
CA VAL A 181 14.15 60.22 1.83
C VAL A 181 14.92 60.79 0.67
#